data_e846e7f5b28c272f0206f3d323c8fd4c
#
_entry.id   e846e7f5b28c272f0206f3d323c8fd4c
#
_cell.length_a   1.000
_cell.length_b   1.000
_cell.length_c   1.000
_cell.angle_alpha   90.00
_cell.angle_beta   90.00
_cell.angle_gamma   90.00
#
_symmetry.space_group_name_H-M   'P 1'
#
loop_
_entity.id
_entity.type
_entity.pdbx_description
1 polymer ?
#
loop_
_entity_poly.entity_id
_entity_poly.type
_entity_poly.pdbx_seq_one_letter_code
_entity_poly.pdbx_strand_id
1 'polypeptide(L)'
;MATPLSADQFVAALRAEGVNVVEVGGWREHNRNHKGAWGPVNGVIIHHTVTSGTQESVDICYDGYDELPGPLCHGVIDKAGTVHLVGNGRTNHAGSGDSDVLGAVVAESALPRPTSMDTDGNARFYGFECINLGDGDDPWPAAQLEAIERVSAALCRAHGWGSASVIGHKEWTNTKIDPVGFSMDGMRGKIASRLGAAPSKPTEGNPSKATQPYTVQPGDTLTGIAESHATNVPRLVSLNSIKDPNVLHPGQELKVPAAGNDYEPFPGADFFKGEPDSPVVTAMGRRLVAEGCSAYAEGPGSRWTDADRNSYAKWQRKLGFSGSDADGWPGRNSWDALKVPRSS
;
A
#
# COMPACT_ATOMS: atom_id res chain seq x y z
N MET A 1 -12.36 -12.09 23.20
CA MET A 1 -11.08 -12.84 23.27
C MET A 1 -11.16 -14.01 22.30
N ALA A 2 -10.24 -14.09 21.35
CA ALA A 2 -10.31 -15.08 20.26
C ALA A 2 -9.01 -15.91 20.21
N THR A 3 -9.17 -17.17 19.78
CA THR A 3 -8.02 -18.03 19.46
C THR A 3 -7.32 -17.47 18.22
N PRO A 4 -5.98 -17.35 18.23
CA PRO A 4 -5.25 -16.94 17.04
C PRO A 4 -5.56 -17.84 15.83
N LEU A 5 -5.57 -17.24 14.64
CA LEU A 5 -5.70 -18.01 13.39
C LEU A 5 -4.46 -18.86 13.14
N SER A 6 -4.64 -20.05 12.59
CA SER A 6 -3.52 -20.78 11.99
C SER A 6 -2.99 -20.03 10.77
N ALA A 7 -1.76 -20.34 10.33
CA ALA A 7 -1.18 -19.71 9.14
C ALA A 7 -2.09 -19.80 7.90
N ASP A 8 -2.71 -20.98 7.68
CA ASP A 8 -3.63 -21.17 6.55
C ASP A 8 -4.91 -20.35 6.69
N GLN A 9 -5.48 -20.27 7.90
CA GLN A 9 -6.65 -19.44 8.16
C GLN A 9 -6.34 -17.96 7.99
N PHE A 10 -5.15 -17.51 8.44
CA PHE A 10 -4.69 -16.14 8.31
C PHE A 10 -4.56 -15.74 6.83
N VAL A 11 -3.85 -16.53 6.03
CA VAL A 11 -3.73 -16.30 4.57
C VAL A 11 -5.11 -16.34 3.89
N ALA A 12 -5.94 -17.32 4.25
CA ALA A 12 -7.28 -17.45 3.65
C ALA A 12 -8.16 -16.23 3.95
N ALA A 13 -8.13 -15.72 5.19
CA ALA A 13 -8.87 -14.51 5.58
C ALA A 13 -8.41 -13.28 4.79
N LEU A 14 -7.09 -13.07 4.68
CA LEU A 14 -6.52 -11.95 3.92
C LEU A 14 -6.91 -12.03 2.44
N ARG A 15 -6.75 -13.19 1.82
CA ARG A 15 -7.10 -13.39 0.40
C ARG A 15 -8.60 -13.27 0.13
N ALA A 16 -9.44 -13.68 1.08
CA ALA A 16 -10.91 -13.54 0.96
C ALA A 16 -11.33 -12.07 0.93
N GLU A 17 -10.63 -11.18 1.66
CA GLU A 17 -10.84 -9.73 1.63
C GLU A 17 -10.10 -9.05 0.47
N GLY A 18 -9.42 -9.85 -0.36
CA GLY A 18 -8.72 -9.39 -1.55
C GLY A 18 -7.38 -8.71 -1.30
N VAL A 19 -6.73 -9.07 -0.21
CA VAL A 19 -5.36 -8.63 0.06
C VAL A 19 -4.39 -9.33 -0.89
N ASN A 20 -3.50 -8.57 -1.50
CA ASN A 20 -2.38 -9.11 -2.25
C ASN A 20 -1.31 -9.58 -1.25
N VAL A 21 -1.07 -10.88 -1.19
CA VAL A 21 -0.23 -11.52 -0.15
C VAL A 21 1.00 -12.16 -0.77
N VAL A 22 2.17 -11.80 -0.25
CA VAL A 22 3.47 -12.45 -0.51
C VAL A 22 3.91 -13.17 0.77
N GLU A 23 4.21 -14.44 0.68
CA GLU A 23 4.70 -15.25 1.79
C GLU A 23 6.24 -15.23 1.78
N VAL A 24 6.85 -14.68 2.84
CA VAL A 24 8.31 -14.46 2.95
C VAL A 24 8.98 -15.58 3.72
N GLY A 25 9.95 -16.26 3.10
CA GLY A 25 10.74 -17.27 3.77
C GLY A 25 9.89 -18.31 4.51
N GLY A 26 10.33 -18.66 5.72
CA GLY A 26 9.64 -19.60 6.61
C GLY A 26 8.60 -18.93 7.54
N TRP A 27 7.94 -17.84 7.12
CA TRP A 27 7.05 -17.03 7.97
C TRP A 27 6.01 -17.83 8.77
N ARG A 28 5.58 -18.97 8.27
CA ARG A 28 4.55 -19.82 8.90
C ARG A 28 4.96 -20.33 10.27
N GLU A 29 6.25 -20.59 10.46
CA GLU A 29 6.87 -21.06 11.70
C GLU A 29 7.74 -19.98 12.35
N HIS A 30 7.81 -18.81 11.73
CA HIS A 30 8.63 -17.69 12.21
C HIS A 30 7.89 -16.90 13.27
N ASN A 31 8.31 -17.03 14.53
CA ASN A 31 7.66 -16.42 15.69
C ASN A 31 8.60 -16.32 16.89
N ARG A 32 8.08 -15.68 17.92
CA ARG A 32 8.74 -15.53 19.23
C ARG A 32 7.94 -16.21 20.35
N ASN A 33 7.25 -17.31 20.06
CA ASN A 33 6.44 -18.04 21.05
C ASN A 33 7.26 -18.51 22.26
N HIS A 34 8.58 -18.69 22.10
CA HIS A 34 9.52 -18.99 23.19
C HIS A 34 9.70 -17.84 24.20
N LYS A 35 9.25 -16.62 23.89
CA LYS A 35 9.35 -15.43 24.75
C LYS A 35 8.10 -15.18 25.59
N GLY A 36 7.00 -15.84 25.30
CA GLY A 36 5.75 -15.67 26.02
C GLY A 36 4.54 -16.18 25.27
N ALA A 37 3.36 -16.02 25.87
CA ALA A 37 2.11 -16.47 25.28
C ALA A 37 1.80 -15.77 23.97
N TRP A 38 1.10 -16.48 23.09
CA TRP A 38 0.42 -15.96 21.93
C TRP A 38 -1.08 -16.25 22.05
N GLY A 39 -1.85 -15.20 22.18
CA GLY A 39 -3.29 -15.27 22.41
C GLY A 39 -3.68 -15.35 23.92
N PRO A 40 -4.96 -15.22 24.20
CA PRO A 40 -6.03 -14.89 23.24
C PRO A 40 -5.81 -13.53 22.58
N VAL A 41 -6.07 -13.45 21.25
CA VAL A 41 -5.94 -12.21 20.49
C VAL A 41 -7.22 -11.36 20.58
N ASN A 42 -7.06 -10.04 20.42
CA ASN A 42 -8.14 -9.09 20.68
C ASN A 42 -8.33 -8.03 19.59
N GLY A 43 -7.34 -7.86 18.70
CA GLY A 43 -7.41 -6.83 17.67
C GLY A 43 -6.16 -6.77 16.80
N VAL A 44 -6.02 -5.64 16.11
CA VAL A 44 -4.94 -5.33 15.17
C VAL A 44 -4.30 -4.01 15.56
N ILE A 45 -2.96 -3.98 15.59
CA ILE A 45 -2.19 -2.73 15.72
C ILE A 45 -1.53 -2.40 14.39
N ILE A 46 -1.71 -1.15 13.95
CA ILE A 46 -1.09 -0.58 12.75
C ILE A 46 0.09 0.27 13.17
N HIS A 47 1.22 0.03 12.49
CA HIS A 47 2.49 0.71 12.70
C HIS A 47 2.99 1.40 11.43
N HIS A 48 4.09 2.14 11.53
CA HIS A 48 4.93 2.50 10.40
C HIS A 48 6.39 2.13 10.68
N THR A 49 7.10 1.71 9.64
CA THR A 49 8.43 1.09 9.76
C THR A 49 9.58 2.04 10.09
N VAL A 50 9.42 3.36 9.87
CA VAL A 50 10.51 4.36 9.87
C VAL A 50 11.62 3.99 8.87
N THR A 51 11.26 3.30 7.78
CA THR A 51 12.17 2.86 6.71
C THR A 51 11.58 3.16 5.34
N SER A 52 12.41 3.08 4.31
CA SER A 52 12.03 3.17 2.91
C SER A 52 12.56 1.96 2.13
N GLY A 53 11.98 1.71 0.94
CA GLY A 53 12.35 0.53 0.14
C GLY A 53 11.66 -0.75 0.63
N THR A 54 11.06 -1.49 -0.30
CA THR A 54 10.23 -2.66 0.06
C THR A 54 11.08 -3.79 0.61
N GLN A 55 12.13 -4.19 -0.12
CA GLN A 55 12.93 -5.35 0.27
C GLN A 55 13.63 -5.12 1.62
N GLU A 56 14.28 -3.97 1.79
CA GLU A 56 14.98 -3.63 3.03
C GLU A 56 14.05 -3.62 4.25
N SER A 57 12.87 -3.00 4.09
CA SER A 57 11.87 -2.95 5.16
C SER A 57 11.33 -4.34 5.52
N VAL A 58 11.13 -5.20 4.52
CA VAL A 58 10.67 -6.58 4.72
C VAL A 58 11.76 -7.40 5.44
N ASP A 59 13.02 -7.29 5.02
CA ASP A 59 14.15 -8.00 5.63
C ASP A 59 14.32 -7.57 7.10
N ILE A 60 14.26 -6.27 7.38
CA ILE A 60 14.29 -5.75 8.76
C ILE A 60 13.14 -6.31 9.59
N CYS A 61 11.92 -6.32 9.07
CA CYS A 61 10.78 -6.84 9.82
C CYS A 61 10.82 -8.37 10.00
N TYR A 62 11.45 -9.07 9.07
CA TYR A 62 11.67 -10.52 9.19
C TYR A 62 12.76 -10.83 10.21
N ASP A 63 13.96 -10.33 10.02
CA ASP A 63 15.13 -10.67 10.83
C ASP A 63 15.19 -9.88 12.15
N GLY A 64 14.76 -8.61 12.13
CA GLY A 64 14.91 -7.67 13.24
C GLY A 64 16.33 -7.10 13.35
N TYR A 65 16.69 -6.73 14.56
CA TYR A 65 17.99 -6.21 14.94
C TYR A 65 18.57 -7.05 16.09
N ASP A 66 19.85 -6.94 16.38
CA ASP A 66 20.52 -7.68 17.47
C ASP A 66 19.79 -7.50 18.80
N GLU A 67 19.36 -6.28 19.12
CA GLU A 67 18.65 -5.97 20.37
C GLU A 67 17.13 -6.11 20.27
N LEU A 68 16.59 -6.20 19.05
CA LEU A 68 15.18 -6.34 18.76
C LEU A 68 14.94 -7.43 17.69
N PRO A 69 15.18 -8.72 18.03
CA PRO A 69 15.08 -9.78 17.04
C PRO A 69 13.68 -9.98 16.49
N GLY A 70 13.59 -10.32 15.20
CA GLY A 70 12.35 -10.59 14.49
C GLY A 70 11.64 -11.88 14.89
N PRO A 71 10.45 -12.11 14.32
CA PRO A 71 9.74 -11.20 13.43
C PRO A 71 9.21 -9.97 14.19
N LEU A 72 9.32 -8.78 13.54
CA LEU A 72 8.85 -7.52 14.14
C LEU A 72 7.37 -7.25 13.90
N CYS A 73 6.68 -8.05 13.09
CA CYS A 73 5.24 -7.96 12.84
C CYS A 73 4.73 -9.27 12.21
N HIS A 74 3.43 -9.33 11.91
CA HIS A 74 2.84 -10.42 11.15
C HIS A 74 2.96 -10.18 9.65
N GLY A 75 2.86 -8.93 9.22
CA GLY A 75 2.98 -8.55 7.83
C GLY A 75 3.46 -7.13 7.63
N VAL A 76 4.22 -6.91 6.56
CA VAL A 76 4.71 -5.61 6.10
C VAL A 76 3.84 -5.17 4.92
N ILE A 77 3.29 -3.95 4.98
CA ILE A 77 2.47 -3.37 3.91
C ILE A 77 3.32 -2.37 3.13
N ASP A 78 3.61 -2.68 1.88
CA ASP A 78 4.39 -1.80 1.01
C ASP A 78 3.56 -0.65 0.42
N LYS A 79 4.23 0.28 -0.27
CA LYS A 79 3.59 1.45 -0.90
C LYS A 79 2.60 1.08 -2.02
N ALA A 80 2.76 -0.10 -2.63
CA ALA A 80 1.86 -0.62 -3.66
C ALA A 80 0.65 -1.38 -3.08
N GLY A 81 0.58 -1.54 -1.75
CA GLY A 81 -0.49 -2.25 -1.06
C GLY A 81 -0.30 -3.77 -1.02
N THR A 82 0.90 -4.27 -1.33
CA THR A 82 1.22 -5.69 -1.13
C THR A 82 1.54 -5.95 0.34
N VAL A 83 1.06 -7.06 0.86
CA VAL A 83 1.29 -7.51 2.23
C VAL A 83 2.27 -8.67 2.23
N HIS A 84 3.45 -8.42 2.75
CA HIS A 84 4.53 -9.40 2.90
C HIS A 84 4.44 -10.05 4.27
N LEU A 85 4.05 -11.32 4.34
CA LEU A 85 3.93 -12.04 5.60
C LEU A 85 5.31 -12.46 6.11
N VAL A 86 5.67 -12.02 7.30
CA VAL A 86 7.00 -12.20 7.89
C VAL A 86 6.98 -12.98 9.21
N GLY A 87 5.81 -13.15 9.84
CA GLY A 87 5.68 -13.88 11.09
C GLY A 87 4.28 -14.46 11.32
N ASN A 88 4.22 -15.56 12.06
CA ASN A 88 2.98 -16.22 12.47
C ASN A 88 3.12 -16.74 13.90
N GLY A 89 2.32 -16.23 14.81
CA GLY A 89 2.44 -16.44 16.23
C GLY A 89 2.79 -15.14 16.96
N ARG A 90 3.44 -15.22 18.11
CA ARG A 90 3.92 -14.04 18.81
C ARG A 90 5.00 -13.34 17.99
N THR A 91 4.83 -12.06 17.72
CA THR A 91 5.80 -11.18 17.07
C THR A 91 6.24 -10.05 18.01
N ASN A 92 7.21 -9.24 17.63
CA ASN A 92 7.81 -8.23 18.49
C ASN A 92 7.49 -6.81 18.01
N HIS A 93 6.18 -6.43 18.07
CA HIS A 93 5.69 -5.17 17.48
C HIS A 93 5.08 -4.20 18.49
N ALA A 94 4.29 -4.72 19.43
CA ALA A 94 3.43 -3.88 20.28
C ALA A 94 4.06 -3.50 21.62
N GLY A 95 5.01 -4.32 22.12
CA GLY A 95 5.59 -4.13 23.44
C GLY A 95 4.56 -4.08 24.55
N SER A 96 4.87 -3.34 25.62
CA SER A 96 3.94 -3.08 26.69
C SER A 96 3.06 -1.86 26.42
N GLY A 97 1.81 -1.94 26.80
CA GLY A 97 0.84 -0.85 26.72
C GLY A 97 -0.20 -0.94 27.82
N ASP A 98 -1.30 -0.23 27.63
CA ASP A 98 -2.27 0.07 28.66
C ASP A 98 -3.40 -0.97 28.74
N SER A 99 -3.62 -1.53 29.93
CA SER A 99 -4.70 -2.50 30.20
C SER A 99 -6.10 -1.93 29.99
N ASP A 100 -6.30 -0.62 30.23
CA ASP A 100 -7.58 0.04 30.00
C ASP A 100 -7.87 0.18 28.51
N VAL A 101 -6.82 0.43 27.68
CA VAL A 101 -6.94 0.39 26.23
C VAL A 101 -7.30 -1.01 25.74
N LEU A 102 -6.65 -2.05 26.26
CA LEU A 102 -7.03 -3.43 25.94
C LEU A 102 -8.48 -3.71 26.33
N GLY A 103 -8.90 -3.26 27.50
CA GLY A 103 -10.29 -3.37 27.96
C GLY A 103 -11.28 -2.72 27.00
N ALA A 104 -10.97 -1.51 26.52
CA ALA A 104 -11.79 -0.78 25.54
C ALA A 104 -11.84 -1.50 24.18
N VAL A 105 -10.72 -2.04 23.70
CA VAL A 105 -10.65 -2.86 22.46
C VAL A 105 -11.52 -4.11 22.59
N VAL A 106 -11.43 -4.82 23.71
CA VAL A 106 -12.26 -6.02 23.99
C VAL A 106 -13.76 -5.69 24.06
N ALA A 107 -14.10 -4.53 24.60
CA ALA A 107 -15.48 -4.06 24.71
C ALA A 107 -15.98 -3.35 23.44
N GLU A 108 -15.11 -3.15 22.45
CA GLU A 108 -15.38 -2.37 21.23
C GLU A 108 -15.94 -0.97 21.53
N SER A 109 -15.36 -0.33 22.53
CA SER A 109 -15.77 0.99 23.03
C SER A 109 -14.72 2.06 22.67
N ALA A 110 -15.05 3.32 23.00
CA ALA A 110 -14.12 4.43 22.78
C ALA A 110 -12.82 4.21 23.57
N LEU A 111 -11.68 4.41 22.90
CA LEU A 111 -10.36 4.22 23.48
C LEU A 111 -10.07 5.32 24.51
N PRO A 112 -9.61 4.98 25.71
CA PRO A 112 -9.04 5.95 26.62
C PRO A 112 -7.66 6.41 26.13
N ARG A 113 -7.16 7.51 26.66
CA ARG A 113 -5.77 7.89 26.45
C ARG A 113 -4.87 6.93 27.27
N PRO A 114 -3.84 6.32 26.68
CA PRO A 114 -2.96 5.40 27.40
C PRO A 114 -2.17 6.13 28.50
N THR A 115 -2.17 5.56 29.70
CA THR A 115 -1.51 6.11 30.92
C THR A 115 -0.61 5.11 31.62
N SER A 116 -0.73 3.82 31.28
CA SER A 116 0.09 2.74 31.86
C SER A 116 0.80 1.91 30.78
N MET A 117 1.74 1.05 31.22
CA MET A 117 2.49 0.11 30.38
C MET A 117 2.53 -1.27 31.08
N ASP A 118 1.38 -1.76 31.48
CA ASP A 118 1.22 -2.93 32.35
C ASP A 118 0.75 -4.19 31.62
N THR A 119 0.53 -4.09 30.30
CA THR A 119 -0.02 -5.19 29.50
C THR A 119 0.86 -5.52 28.28
N ASP A 120 1.13 -6.80 28.08
CA ASP A 120 1.90 -7.32 26.96
C ASP A 120 1.07 -7.35 25.66
N GLY A 121 1.27 -6.37 24.79
CA GLY A 121 0.57 -6.25 23.50
C GLY A 121 0.99 -7.33 22.50
N ASN A 122 2.24 -7.79 22.54
CA ASN A 122 2.72 -8.85 21.65
C ASN A 122 1.95 -10.17 21.80
N ALA A 123 1.32 -10.39 22.95
CA ALA A 123 0.49 -11.55 23.20
C ALA A 123 -0.97 -11.36 22.72
N ARG A 124 -1.38 -10.12 22.43
CA ARG A 124 -2.79 -9.74 22.30
C ARG A 124 -3.22 -9.25 20.93
N PHE A 125 -2.29 -8.81 20.09
CA PHE A 125 -2.60 -8.16 18.84
C PHE A 125 -1.85 -8.76 17.65
N TYR A 126 -2.53 -8.81 16.51
CA TYR A 126 -1.84 -8.89 15.24
C TYR A 126 -1.21 -7.52 14.94
N GLY A 127 0.00 -7.49 14.40
CA GLY A 127 0.70 -6.26 14.04
C GLY A 127 1.03 -6.18 12.56
N PHE A 128 0.79 -5.01 11.95
CA PHE A 128 1.20 -4.73 10.59
C PHE A 128 2.08 -3.48 10.55
N GLU A 129 3.27 -3.65 9.98
CA GLU A 129 4.21 -2.57 9.74
C GLU A 129 4.01 -2.01 8.33
N CYS A 130 3.70 -0.73 8.22
CA CYS A 130 3.48 -0.07 6.94
C CYS A 130 4.72 0.71 6.56
N ILE A 131 5.27 0.47 5.36
CA ILE A 131 6.47 1.16 4.91
C ILE A 131 6.19 2.65 4.79
N ASN A 132 6.75 3.42 5.71
CA ASN A 132 6.65 4.88 5.75
C ASN A 132 7.71 5.43 6.72
N LEU A 133 8.36 6.56 6.35
CA LEU A 133 9.39 7.19 7.17
C LEU A 133 8.86 7.78 8.48
N GLY A 134 7.55 8.03 8.57
CA GLY A 134 6.92 8.58 9.78
C GLY A 134 7.29 10.04 10.07
N ASP A 135 7.91 10.72 9.11
CA ASP A 135 8.35 12.12 9.19
C ASP A 135 7.23 13.14 8.92
N GLY A 136 6.07 12.67 8.46
CA GLY A 136 4.92 13.48 8.08
C GLY A 136 4.93 13.91 6.60
N ASP A 137 6.06 13.77 5.92
CA ASP A 137 6.24 14.17 4.52
C ASP A 137 6.18 12.96 3.57
N ASP A 138 6.56 11.76 4.04
CA ASP A 138 6.47 10.53 3.25
C ASP A 138 4.99 10.17 3.00
N PRO A 139 4.53 10.16 1.72
CA PRO A 139 3.12 10.02 1.43
C PRO A 139 2.59 8.61 1.73
N TRP A 140 1.29 8.54 2.02
CA TRP A 140 0.51 7.31 2.12
C TRP A 140 -0.27 7.09 0.82
N PRO A 141 0.22 6.29 -0.13
CA PRO A 141 -0.51 6.00 -1.35
C PRO A 141 -1.87 5.35 -1.07
N ALA A 142 -2.85 5.63 -1.92
CA ALA A 142 -4.20 5.08 -1.79
C ALA A 142 -4.19 3.54 -1.71
N ALA A 143 -3.32 2.89 -2.47
CA ALA A 143 -3.16 1.43 -2.46
C ALA A 143 -2.70 0.90 -1.09
N GLN A 144 -1.75 1.59 -0.44
CA GLN A 144 -1.26 1.23 0.89
C GLN A 144 -2.35 1.43 1.95
N LEU A 145 -3.06 2.57 1.92
CA LEU A 145 -4.19 2.82 2.84
C LEU A 145 -5.33 1.80 2.64
N GLU A 146 -5.63 1.43 1.40
CA GLU A 146 -6.62 0.39 1.10
C GLU A 146 -6.16 -0.99 1.60
N ALA A 147 -4.88 -1.32 1.51
CA ALA A 147 -4.36 -2.57 2.05
C ALA A 147 -4.47 -2.63 3.58
N ILE A 148 -4.21 -1.52 4.29
CA ILE A 148 -4.44 -1.41 5.75
C ILE A 148 -5.92 -1.68 6.08
N GLU A 149 -6.83 -1.08 5.34
CA GLU A 149 -8.27 -1.26 5.49
C GLU A 149 -8.68 -2.73 5.26
N ARG A 150 -8.15 -3.37 4.21
CA ARG A 150 -8.45 -4.77 3.86
C ARG A 150 -7.89 -5.76 4.86
N VAL A 151 -6.64 -5.66 5.29
CA VAL A 151 -6.07 -6.58 6.29
C VAL A 151 -6.80 -6.48 7.62
N SER A 152 -7.16 -5.27 8.01
CA SER A 152 -7.92 -5.02 9.23
C SER A 152 -9.32 -5.62 9.16
N ALA A 153 -10.04 -5.39 8.06
CA ALA A 153 -11.38 -5.96 7.85
C ALA A 153 -11.34 -7.50 7.79
N ALA A 154 -10.31 -8.09 7.14
CA ALA A 154 -10.14 -9.53 7.06
C ALA A 154 -10.05 -10.18 8.44
N LEU A 155 -9.23 -9.61 9.32
CA LEU A 155 -9.06 -10.13 10.68
C LEU A 155 -10.30 -9.85 11.55
N CYS A 156 -10.89 -8.68 11.42
CA CYS A 156 -12.15 -8.38 12.11
C CYS A 156 -13.25 -9.39 11.74
N ARG A 157 -13.43 -9.69 10.45
CA ARG A 157 -14.40 -10.72 10.00
C ARG A 157 -14.08 -12.09 10.54
N ALA A 158 -12.81 -12.51 10.44
CA ALA A 158 -12.39 -13.84 10.87
C ALA A 158 -12.63 -14.10 12.36
N HIS A 159 -12.59 -13.03 13.16
CA HIS A 159 -12.79 -13.11 14.61
C HIS A 159 -14.15 -12.59 15.09
N GLY A 160 -14.98 -12.04 14.20
CA GLY A 160 -16.26 -11.42 14.57
C GLY A 160 -16.10 -10.10 15.32
N TRP A 161 -15.00 -9.37 15.05
CA TRP A 161 -14.73 -8.05 15.64
C TRP A 161 -15.29 -6.92 14.78
N GLY A 162 -15.58 -5.79 15.41
CA GLY A 162 -15.83 -4.52 14.73
C GLY A 162 -14.54 -3.74 14.46
N SER A 163 -14.71 -2.56 13.86
CA SER A 163 -13.56 -1.68 13.54
C SER A 163 -12.88 -1.08 14.77
N ALA A 164 -13.55 -1.06 15.94
CA ALA A 164 -12.97 -0.59 17.19
C ALA A 164 -11.82 -1.48 17.70
N SER A 165 -11.73 -2.73 17.23
CA SER A 165 -10.62 -3.65 17.51
C SER A 165 -9.34 -3.31 16.70
N VAL A 166 -9.35 -2.25 15.87
CA VAL A 166 -8.18 -1.80 15.10
C VAL A 166 -7.67 -0.49 15.66
N ILE A 167 -6.44 -0.50 16.14
CA ILE A 167 -5.81 0.65 16.80
C ILE A 167 -4.45 0.97 16.16
N GLY A 168 -3.98 2.20 16.37
CA GLY A 168 -2.60 2.57 16.09
C GLY A 168 -1.71 2.31 17.30
N HIS A 169 -0.40 2.13 17.09
CA HIS A 169 0.54 1.96 18.19
C HIS A 169 0.50 3.14 19.18
N LYS A 170 0.33 4.36 18.68
CA LYS A 170 0.14 5.58 19.49
C LYS A 170 -1.10 5.58 20.36
N GLU A 171 -2.07 4.73 20.06
CA GLU A 171 -3.29 4.56 20.87
C GLU A 171 -3.12 3.44 21.90
N TRP A 172 -2.13 2.55 21.69
CA TRP A 172 -1.77 1.47 22.61
C TRP A 172 -0.89 1.93 23.76
N THR A 173 0.05 2.84 23.49
CA THR A 173 1.01 3.37 24.47
C THR A 173 1.33 4.84 24.23
N ASN A 174 1.63 5.58 25.28
CA ASN A 174 2.00 7.00 25.18
C ASN A 174 3.46 7.26 24.79
N THR A 175 4.25 6.19 24.59
CA THR A 175 5.66 6.28 24.20
C THR A 175 5.88 6.16 22.69
N LYS A 176 4.82 5.97 21.93
CA LYS A 176 4.85 5.78 20.48
C LYS A 176 3.98 6.81 19.77
N ILE A 177 4.36 7.13 18.53
CA ILE A 177 3.67 8.12 17.70
C ILE A 177 3.01 7.51 16.46
N ASP A 178 3.36 6.27 16.11
CA ASP A 178 2.95 5.59 14.89
C ASP A 178 1.50 5.05 14.95
N PRO A 179 0.83 5.03 13.81
CA PRO A 179 1.20 5.63 12.54
C PRO A 179 0.97 7.16 12.53
N VAL A 180 1.83 7.88 11.77
CA VAL A 180 1.68 9.31 11.50
C VAL A 180 1.17 9.50 10.07
N GLY A 181 0.50 10.62 9.77
CA GLY A 181 0.10 11.01 8.42
C GLY A 181 -1.34 10.67 8.05
N PHE A 182 -2.06 9.87 8.85
CA PHE A 182 -3.50 9.68 8.71
C PHE A 182 -4.21 9.49 10.06
N SER A 183 -5.54 9.64 10.06
CA SER A 183 -6.37 9.48 11.26
C SER A 183 -6.80 8.02 11.43
N MET A 184 -6.55 7.45 12.62
CA MET A 184 -7.06 6.11 12.97
C MET A 184 -8.59 6.08 13.05
N ASP A 185 -9.25 7.16 13.48
CA ASP A 185 -10.72 7.24 13.45
C ASP A 185 -11.25 7.21 12.01
N GLY A 186 -10.60 7.93 11.10
CA GLY A 186 -10.93 7.88 9.68
C GLY A 186 -10.72 6.47 9.09
N MET A 187 -9.64 5.79 9.50
CA MET A 187 -9.38 4.41 9.09
C MET A 187 -10.43 3.45 9.65
N ARG A 188 -10.78 3.53 10.93
CA ARG A 188 -11.87 2.75 11.54
C ARG A 188 -13.22 2.97 10.83
N GLY A 189 -13.52 4.20 10.41
CA GLY A 189 -14.71 4.51 9.61
C GLY A 189 -14.75 3.76 8.27
N LYS A 190 -13.62 3.70 7.58
CA LYS A 190 -13.48 2.92 6.32
C LYS A 190 -13.59 1.42 6.57
N ILE A 191 -12.95 0.91 7.61
CA ILE A 191 -13.04 -0.50 8.01
C ILE A 191 -14.48 -0.87 8.35
N ALA A 192 -15.21 -0.03 9.12
CA ALA A 192 -16.61 -0.24 9.44
C ALA A 192 -17.49 -0.30 8.19
N SER A 193 -17.28 0.60 7.24
CA SER A 193 -18.00 0.61 5.96
C SER A 193 -17.73 -0.68 5.18
N ARG A 194 -16.49 -1.17 5.16
CA ARG A 194 -16.11 -2.42 4.52
C ARG A 194 -16.74 -3.62 5.22
N LEU A 195 -16.77 -3.63 6.54
CA LEU A 195 -17.42 -4.70 7.33
C LEU A 195 -18.93 -4.76 7.10
N GLY A 196 -19.58 -3.66 6.82
CA GLY A 196 -21.01 -3.59 6.46
C GLY A 196 -21.36 -4.16 5.07
N ALA A 197 -20.35 -4.38 4.21
CA ALA A 197 -20.49 -4.99 2.89
C ALA A 197 -19.97 -6.44 2.89
N ALA A 198 -20.37 -7.25 1.91
CA ALA A 198 -19.77 -8.57 1.72
C ALA A 198 -18.25 -8.43 1.43
N PRO A 199 -17.40 -9.41 1.81
CA PRO A 199 -16.01 -9.40 1.45
C PRO A 199 -15.86 -9.17 -0.05
N SER A 200 -15.28 -8.05 -0.42
CA SER A 200 -14.98 -7.80 -1.81
C SER A 200 -13.56 -8.27 -2.05
N LYS A 201 -13.40 -9.33 -2.87
CA LYS A 201 -12.14 -9.45 -3.62
C LYS A 201 -11.81 -8.06 -4.12
N PRO A 202 -10.51 -7.66 -4.26
CA PRO A 202 -10.21 -6.44 -4.97
C PRO A 202 -11.15 -6.47 -6.16
N THR A 203 -11.89 -5.42 -6.38
CA THR A 203 -12.35 -5.19 -7.72
C THR A 203 -11.04 -5.27 -8.48
N GLU A 204 -10.75 -6.46 -9.01
CA GLU A 204 -9.88 -6.53 -10.13
C GLU A 204 -10.52 -5.44 -10.98
N GLY A 205 -9.89 -4.25 -10.95
CA GLY A 205 -10.34 -3.21 -11.86
C GLY A 205 -10.33 -3.94 -13.17
N ASN A 206 -11.51 -4.30 -13.65
CA ASN A 206 -11.89 -5.36 -14.59
C ASN A 206 -10.63 -5.69 -15.40
N PRO A 207 -9.87 -6.76 -15.08
CA PRO A 207 -8.68 -6.98 -15.83
C PRO A 207 -9.20 -7.11 -17.25
N SER A 208 -8.93 -6.11 -18.05
CA SER A 208 -9.10 -6.25 -19.47
C SER A 208 -8.56 -7.65 -19.75
N LYS A 209 -9.44 -8.59 -20.17
CA LYS A 209 -9.01 -9.95 -20.54
C LYS A 209 -7.97 -9.89 -21.65
N ALA A 210 -7.77 -8.72 -22.24
CA ALA A 210 -6.75 -8.39 -23.20
C ALA A 210 -5.40 -8.25 -22.49
N THR A 211 -4.49 -9.12 -22.86
CA THR A 211 -3.06 -8.95 -22.62
C THR A 211 -2.41 -8.44 -23.89
N GLN A 212 -1.33 -7.66 -23.74
CA GLN A 212 -0.47 -7.26 -24.86
C GLN A 212 0.93 -7.84 -24.67
N PRO A 213 1.67 -8.12 -25.75
CA PRO A 213 3.05 -8.54 -25.64
C PRO A 213 3.92 -7.36 -25.19
N TYR A 214 4.88 -7.63 -24.32
CA TYR A 214 5.92 -6.72 -23.89
C TYR A 214 7.27 -7.41 -24.03
N THR A 215 8.21 -6.79 -24.74
CA THR A 215 9.58 -7.30 -24.86
C THR A 215 10.46 -6.67 -23.81
N VAL A 216 11.02 -7.49 -22.92
CA VAL A 216 11.92 -7.06 -21.84
C VAL A 216 13.12 -6.32 -22.41
N GLN A 217 13.36 -5.09 -21.91
CA GLN A 217 14.48 -4.25 -22.29
C GLN A 217 15.67 -4.45 -21.35
N PRO A 218 16.91 -4.15 -21.77
CA PRO A 218 18.06 -4.12 -20.86
C PRO A 218 17.81 -3.15 -19.69
N GLY A 219 17.95 -3.65 -18.45
CA GLY A 219 17.71 -2.89 -17.23
C GLY A 219 16.29 -2.99 -16.66
N ASP A 220 15.38 -3.69 -17.36
CA ASP A 220 14.04 -3.95 -16.81
C ASP A 220 14.07 -4.88 -15.61
N THR A 221 13.17 -4.63 -14.69
CA THR A 221 12.80 -5.54 -13.59
C THR A 221 11.32 -5.87 -13.67
N LEU A 222 10.92 -7.04 -13.16
CA LEU A 222 9.49 -7.38 -13.08
C LEU A 222 8.69 -6.34 -12.29
N THR A 223 9.29 -5.73 -11.28
CA THR A 223 8.67 -4.65 -10.51
C THR A 223 8.42 -3.42 -11.39
N GLY A 224 9.44 -2.96 -12.12
CA GLY A 224 9.30 -1.82 -13.03
C GLY A 224 8.30 -2.07 -14.16
N ILE A 225 8.29 -3.29 -14.71
CA ILE A 225 7.30 -3.69 -15.73
C ILE A 225 5.89 -3.74 -15.12
N ALA A 226 5.74 -4.27 -13.91
CA ALA A 226 4.46 -4.32 -13.22
C ALA A 226 3.90 -2.92 -12.96
N GLU A 227 4.73 -2.02 -12.46
CA GLU A 227 4.38 -0.61 -12.23
C GLU A 227 3.99 0.10 -13.53
N SER A 228 4.76 -0.10 -14.61
CA SER A 228 4.50 0.53 -15.91
C SER A 228 3.20 0.04 -16.58
N HIS A 229 2.72 -1.14 -16.20
CA HIS A 229 1.49 -1.74 -16.74
C HIS A 229 0.34 -1.79 -15.74
N ALA A 230 0.37 -0.96 -14.68
CA ALA A 230 -0.64 -0.87 -13.62
C ALA A 230 -1.06 -2.25 -13.07
N THR A 231 -0.07 -3.10 -12.85
CA THR A 231 -0.22 -4.46 -12.34
C THR A 231 0.80 -4.73 -11.23
N ASN A 232 0.89 -5.97 -10.77
CA ASN A 232 1.86 -6.37 -9.76
C ASN A 232 2.67 -7.59 -10.22
N VAL A 233 3.82 -7.80 -9.58
CA VAL A 233 4.74 -8.90 -9.90
C VAL A 233 4.05 -10.27 -9.83
N PRO A 234 3.27 -10.63 -8.80
CA PRO A 234 2.55 -11.90 -8.75
C PRO A 234 1.65 -12.14 -9.96
N ARG A 235 0.99 -11.09 -10.46
CA ARG A 235 0.14 -11.19 -11.64
C ARG A 235 0.97 -11.42 -12.91
N LEU A 236 2.10 -10.71 -13.09
CA LEU A 236 3.00 -10.95 -14.21
C LEU A 236 3.57 -12.37 -14.17
N VAL A 237 3.97 -12.83 -12.99
CA VAL A 237 4.44 -14.21 -12.76
C VAL A 237 3.38 -15.22 -13.18
N SER A 238 2.14 -15.03 -12.73
CA SER A 238 1.01 -15.90 -13.08
C SER A 238 0.66 -15.85 -14.57
N LEU A 239 0.61 -14.67 -15.18
CA LEU A 239 0.30 -14.50 -16.60
C LEU A 239 1.33 -15.14 -17.53
N ASN A 240 2.58 -15.24 -17.08
CA ASN A 240 3.73 -15.67 -17.89
C ASN A 240 4.34 -16.99 -17.41
N SER A 241 3.81 -17.59 -16.34
CA SER A 241 4.35 -18.81 -15.74
C SER A 241 5.84 -18.68 -15.39
N ILE A 242 6.25 -17.49 -14.88
CA ILE A 242 7.64 -17.21 -14.52
C ILE A 242 7.99 -18.04 -13.27
N LYS A 243 9.09 -18.82 -13.38
CA LYS A 243 9.50 -19.70 -12.27
C LYS A 243 10.29 -18.95 -11.20
N ASP A 244 11.12 -18.00 -11.62
CA ASP A 244 11.91 -17.15 -10.71
C ASP A 244 11.68 -15.67 -11.07
N PRO A 245 10.99 -14.92 -10.21
CA PRO A 245 10.68 -13.51 -10.46
C PRO A 245 11.91 -12.59 -10.46
N ASN A 246 13.07 -13.06 -10.00
CA ASN A 246 14.31 -12.29 -9.97
C ASN A 246 15.13 -12.45 -11.25
N VAL A 247 14.70 -13.33 -12.15
CA VAL A 247 15.43 -13.60 -13.40
C VAL A 247 14.59 -13.16 -14.60
N LEU A 248 15.04 -12.08 -15.25
CA LEU A 248 14.52 -11.60 -16.54
C LEU A 248 15.65 -11.54 -17.55
N HIS A 249 15.31 -11.89 -18.79
CA HIS A 249 16.27 -11.81 -19.89
C HIS A 249 15.84 -10.72 -20.88
N PRO A 250 16.73 -9.78 -21.25
CA PRO A 250 16.45 -8.86 -22.36
C PRO A 250 16.05 -9.62 -23.62
N GLY A 251 14.99 -9.16 -24.29
CA GLY A 251 14.38 -9.83 -25.43
C GLY A 251 13.34 -10.89 -25.09
N GLN A 252 13.13 -11.22 -23.81
CA GLN A 252 12.05 -12.10 -23.38
C GLN A 252 10.70 -11.43 -23.63
N GLU A 253 9.76 -12.16 -24.24
CA GLU A 253 8.37 -11.68 -24.37
C GLU A 253 7.54 -12.03 -23.13
N LEU A 254 6.90 -11.03 -22.56
CA LEU A 254 5.94 -11.16 -21.48
C LEU A 254 4.55 -10.75 -21.95
N LYS A 255 3.54 -11.46 -21.48
CA LYS A 255 2.16 -10.98 -21.51
C LYS A 255 1.99 -9.99 -20.35
N VAL A 256 1.65 -8.77 -20.65
CA VAL A 256 1.31 -7.74 -19.66
C VAL A 256 -0.16 -7.37 -19.80
N PRO A 257 -0.86 -6.95 -18.74
CA PRO A 257 -2.20 -6.42 -18.90
C PRO A 257 -2.19 -5.32 -19.95
N ALA A 258 -3.11 -5.39 -20.91
CA ALA A 258 -3.35 -4.25 -21.77
C ALA A 258 -3.83 -3.10 -20.88
N ALA A 259 -3.28 -1.90 -21.08
CA ALA A 259 -3.72 -0.72 -20.35
C ALA A 259 -5.25 -0.65 -20.44
N GLY A 260 -5.92 -0.58 -19.29
CA GLY A 260 -7.38 -0.43 -19.25
C GLY A 260 -7.76 0.78 -20.12
N ASN A 261 -8.75 0.58 -20.98
CA ASN A 261 -9.10 1.50 -22.05
C ASN A 261 -9.61 2.89 -21.63
N ASP A 262 -9.58 3.22 -20.33
CA ASP A 262 -10.23 4.43 -19.80
C ASP A 262 -9.33 5.67 -19.78
N TYR A 263 -8.00 5.48 -19.86
CA TYR A 263 -7.02 6.58 -19.80
C TYR A 263 -6.07 6.57 -20.98
N GLU A 264 -5.59 7.77 -21.34
CA GLU A 264 -4.56 7.93 -22.37
C GLU A 264 -3.24 7.32 -21.94
N PRO A 265 -2.65 6.41 -22.73
CA PRO A 265 -1.32 5.92 -22.46
C PRO A 265 -0.32 7.08 -22.55
N PHE A 266 0.77 7.00 -21.77
CA PHE A 266 1.83 8.01 -21.86
C PHE A 266 2.42 8.06 -23.29
N PRO A 267 2.26 9.20 -23.99
CA PRO A 267 2.67 9.28 -25.40
C PRO A 267 4.19 9.42 -25.61
N GLY A 268 4.95 9.50 -24.50
CA GLY A 268 6.38 9.71 -24.50
C GLY A 268 6.77 11.17 -24.22
N ALA A 269 7.96 11.38 -23.64
CA ALA A 269 8.43 12.72 -23.30
C ALA A 269 8.66 13.60 -24.55
N ASP A 270 9.09 13.01 -25.65
CA ASP A 270 9.36 13.73 -26.91
C ASP A 270 8.10 14.25 -27.58
N PHE A 271 6.94 13.61 -27.32
CA PHE A 271 5.63 14.12 -27.78
C PHE A 271 5.40 15.55 -27.26
N PHE A 272 5.59 15.79 -25.96
CA PHE A 272 5.34 17.09 -25.34
C PHE A 272 6.42 18.11 -25.70
N LYS A 273 7.69 17.70 -25.84
CA LYS A 273 8.77 18.58 -26.28
C LYS A 273 8.60 19.10 -27.71
N GLY A 274 7.81 18.40 -28.50
CA GLY A 274 7.41 18.83 -29.86
C GLY A 274 6.28 19.86 -29.86
N GLU A 275 5.80 20.36 -28.69
CA GLU A 275 4.71 21.32 -28.54
C GLU A 275 3.47 20.94 -29.37
N PRO A 276 2.88 19.76 -29.14
CA PRO A 276 1.84 19.22 -30.00
C PRO A 276 0.54 20.05 -29.92
N ASP A 277 -0.20 20.02 -31.01
CA ASP A 277 -1.62 20.40 -31.07
C ASP A 277 -2.45 19.11 -31.11
N SER A 278 -3.06 18.73 -29.99
CA SER A 278 -3.66 17.41 -29.84
C SER A 278 -4.77 17.40 -28.79
N PRO A 279 -5.85 16.62 -29.00
CA PRO A 279 -6.88 16.39 -27.99
C PRO A 279 -6.31 15.85 -26.66
N VAL A 280 -5.20 15.14 -26.70
CA VAL A 280 -4.48 14.62 -25.51
C VAL A 280 -4.05 15.77 -24.60
N VAL A 281 -3.57 16.89 -25.15
CA VAL A 281 -3.20 18.08 -24.38
C VAL A 281 -4.41 18.68 -23.68
N THR A 282 -5.54 18.78 -24.38
CA THR A 282 -6.80 19.27 -23.78
C THR A 282 -7.27 18.36 -22.64
N ALA A 283 -7.24 17.04 -22.84
CA ALA A 283 -7.65 16.07 -21.83
C ALA A 283 -6.75 16.13 -20.60
N MET A 284 -5.44 16.20 -20.80
CA MET A 284 -4.43 16.39 -19.73
C MET A 284 -4.70 17.71 -18.98
N GLY A 285 -4.86 18.81 -19.68
CA GLY A 285 -5.08 20.11 -19.05
C GLY A 285 -6.35 20.17 -18.21
N ARG A 286 -7.45 19.58 -18.69
CA ARG A 286 -8.70 19.44 -17.91
C ARG A 286 -8.47 18.62 -16.63
N ARG A 287 -7.67 17.57 -16.74
CA ARG A 287 -7.35 16.73 -15.59
C ARG A 287 -6.47 17.48 -14.57
N LEU A 288 -5.50 18.28 -15.03
CA LEU A 288 -4.69 19.16 -14.17
C LEU A 288 -5.54 20.20 -13.44
N VAL A 289 -6.54 20.78 -14.11
CA VAL A 289 -7.51 21.70 -13.49
C VAL A 289 -8.30 20.99 -12.39
N ALA A 290 -8.81 19.79 -12.68
CA ALA A 290 -9.55 18.98 -11.70
C ALA A 290 -8.69 18.60 -10.47
N GLU A 291 -7.37 18.43 -10.66
CA GLU A 291 -6.41 18.20 -9.57
C GLU A 291 -5.99 19.47 -8.81
N GLY A 292 -6.54 20.63 -9.17
CA GLY A 292 -6.18 21.91 -8.55
C GLY A 292 -4.79 22.44 -8.96
N CYS A 293 -4.25 21.95 -10.06
CA CYS A 293 -2.91 22.28 -10.57
C CYS A 293 -2.94 23.27 -11.76
N SER A 294 -4.00 24.06 -11.89
CA SER A 294 -4.15 25.01 -13.00
C SER A 294 -3.15 26.17 -12.96
N ALA A 295 -2.58 26.48 -14.12
CA ALA A 295 -1.87 27.72 -14.41
C ALA A 295 -2.45 28.42 -15.66
N TYR A 296 -3.62 28.00 -16.12
CA TYR A 296 -4.32 28.55 -17.26
C TYR A 296 -5.06 29.84 -16.89
N ALA A 297 -5.01 30.85 -17.77
CA ALA A 297 -5.81 32.06 -17.65
C ALA A 297 -7.25 31.86 -18.17
N GLU A 298 -7.41 31.14 -19.29
CA GLU A 298 -8.69 30.92 -19.98
C GLU A 298 -9.10 29.44 -20.06
N GLY A 299 -8.31 28.53 -19.46
CA GLY A 299 -8.52 27.10 -19.51
C GLY A 299 -7.60 26.38 -20.52
N PRO A 300 -7.59 25.02 -20.49
CA PRO A 300 -6.71 24.22 -21.34
C PRO A 300 -7.22 24.13 -22.78
N GLY A 301 -6.32 24.37 -23.74
CA GLY A 301 -6.54 24.17 -25.18
C GLY A 301 -5.93 22.86 -25.69
N SER A 302 -5.98 22.67 -27.03
CA SER A 302 -5.37 21.50 -27.67
C SER A 302 -3.87 21.67 -27.93
N ARG A 303 -3.39 22.90 -28.00
CA ARG A 303 -1.99 23.20 -28.24
C ARG A 303 -1.22 23.28 -26.94
N TRP A 304 -0.07 22.57 -26.87
CA TRP A 304 0.84 22.65 -25.75
C TRP A 304 1.46 24.06 -25.62
N THR A 305 1.45 24.59 -24.42
CA THR A 305 1.91 25.94 -24.09
C THR A 305 2.67 25.95 -22.75
N ASP A 306 3.29 27.08 -22.42
CA ASP A 306 3.88 27.27 -21.08
C ASP A 306 2.86 27.16 -19.95
N ALA A 307 1.57 27.43 -20.21
CA ALA A 307 0.53 27.25 -19.20
C ALA A 307 0.32 25.76 -18.88
N ASP A 308 0.41 24.87 -19.88
CA ASP A 308 0.39 23.41 -19.68
C ASP A 308 1.60 22.94 -18.88
N ARG A 309 2.78 23.40 -19.28
CA ARG A 309 4.03 23.09 -18.59
C ARG A 309 4.01 23.54 -17.14
N ASN A 310 3.56 24.77 -16.88
CA ASN A 310 3.46 25.30 -15.52
C ASN A 310 2.41 24.56 -14.68
N SER A 311 1.29 24.18 -15.27
CA SER A 311 0.26 23.35 -14.63
C SER A 311 0.80 21.99 -14.29
N TYR A 312 1.54 21.37 -15.22
CA TYR A 312 2.14 20.07 -15.02
C TYR A 312 3.25 20.09 -13.94
N ALA A 313 4.05 21.15 -13.87
CA ALA A 313 5.03 21.34 -12.80
C ALA A 313 4.35 21.43 -11.41
N LYS A 314 3.17 22.06 -11.31
CA LYS A 314 2.37 22.04 -10.06
C LYS A 314 1.92 20.62 -9.70
N TRP A 315 1.50 19.84 -10.70
CA TRP A 315 1.13 18.45 -10.51
C TRP A 315 2.31 17.59 -10.04
N GLN A 316 3.48 17.73 -10.66
CA GLN A 316 4.70 17.05 -10.23
C GLN A 316 5.04 17.38 -8.77
N ARG A 317 4.96 18.66 -8.37
CA ARG A 317 5.19 19.06 -6.96
C ARG A 317 4.13 18.46 -6.01
N LYS A 318 2.87 18.38 -6.45
CA LYS A 318 1.80 17.71 -5.68
C LYS A 318 2.07 16.22 -5.49
N LEU A 319 2.78 15.58 -6.42
CA LEU A 319 3.24 14.19 -6.32
C LEU A 319 4.55 14.03 -5.51
N GLY A 320 5.13 15.13 -5.01
CA GLY A 320 6.37 15.10 -4.23
C GLY A 320 7.66 15.28 -5.03
N PHE A 321 7.58 15.52 -6.36
CA PHE A 321 8.76 15.85 -7.15
C PHE A 321 9.28 17.26 -6.82
N SER A 322 10.60 17.48 -6.89
CA SER A 322 11.24 18.75 -6.57
C SER A 322 12.40 19.04 -7.52
N GLY A 323 12.88 20.29 -7.54
CA GLY A 323 14.02 20.71 -8.36
C GLY A 323 13.81 20.42 -9.85
N SER A 324 14.79 19.81 -10.50
CA SER A 324 14.76 19.42 -11.91
C SER A 324 13.69 18.38 -12.27
N ASP A 325 13.17 17.64 -11.28
CA ASP A 325 12.16 16.61 -11.51
C ASP A 325 10.73 17.17 -11.52
N ALA A 326 10.57 18.45 -11.12
CA ALA A 326 9.32 19.21 -11.21
C ALA A 326 9.39 20.28 -12.32
N ASP A 327 9.92 19.91 -13.48
CA ASP A 327 10.24 20.80 -14.61
C ASP A 327 9.06 21.09 -15.54
N GLY A 328 7.93 20.44 -15.28
CA GLY A 328 6.68 20.56 -16.05
C GLY A 328 6.62 19.70 -17.32
N TRP A 329 7.65 18.95 -17.63
CA TRP A 329 7.60 17.98 -18.72
C TRP A 329 7.01 16.66 -18.21
N PRO A 330 5.95 16.14 -18.86
CA PRO A 330 5.35 14.87 -18.44
C PRO A 330 6.35 13.71 -18.54
N GLY A 331 6.54 13.04 -17.39
CA GLY A 331 7.20 11.75 -17.31
C GLY A 331 6.18 10.64 -17.11
N ARG A 332 6.54 9.39 -17.43
CA ARG A 332 5.62 8.24 -17.34
C ARG A 332 4.93 8.16 -15.97
N ASN A 333 5.68 8.19 -14.88
CA ASN A 333 5.12 8.03 -13.53
C ASN A 333 4.11 9.13 -13.18
N SER A 334 4.44 10.39 -13.48
CA SER A 334 3.55 11.52 -13.23
C SER A 334 2.33 11.52 -14.17
N TRP A 335 2.48 11.01 -15.41
CA TRP A 335 1.39 10.85 -16.37
C TRP A 335 0.40 9.77 -15.94
N ASP A 336 0.91 8.60 -15.60
CA ASP A 336 0.07 7.46 -15.18
C ASP A 336 -0.69 7.78 -13.88
N ALA A 337 -0.08 8.57 -12.98
CA ALA A 337 -0.74 9.08 -11.77
C ALA A 337 -1.84 10.11 -12.08
N LEU A 338 -1.69 10.91 -13.15
CA LEU A 338 -2.66 11.94 -13.53
C LEU A 338 -3.99 11.35 -14.05
N LYS A 339 -3.98 10.10 -14.54
CA LYS A 339 -5.17 9.42 -15.07
C LYS A 339 -5.89 10.26 -16.13
N VAL A 340 -5.16 10.68 -17.15
CA VAL A 340 -5.71 11.49 -18.27
C VAL A 340 -6.76 10.66 -19.00
N PRO A 341 -8.02 11.11 -19.08
CA PRO A 341 -9.06 10.40 -19.83
C PRO A 341 -8.70 10.28 -21.31
N ARG A 342 -9.09 9.19 -21.95
CA ARG A 342 -8.91 9.06 -23.40
C ARG A 342 -9.58 10.22 -24.12
N SER A 343 -8.82 10.82 -25.00
CA SER A 343 -9.32 11.79 -25.97
C SER A 343 -9.98 11.02 -27.12
N SER A 344 -11.31 11.14 -27.21
CA SER A 344 -12.10 10.60 -28.33
C SER A 344 -11.89 11.42 -29.58
#